data_0e75f39cbe89de7245627ffb38bf6b52
#
_entry.id   0e75f39cbe89de7245627ffb38bf6b52
#
_cell.length_a   1.000
_cell.length_b   1.000
_cell.length_c   1.000
_cell.angle_alpha   90.00
_cell.angle_beta   90.00
_cell.angle_gamma   90.00
#
_symmetry.space_group_name_H-M   'P 1'
#
loop_
_entity.id
_entity.type
_entity.pdbx_description
1 polymer ?
#
loop_
_entity_poly.entity_id
_entity_poly.type
_entity_poly.pdbx_seq_one_letter_code
_entity_poly.pdbx_strand_id
1 'polypeptide(L)'
;RQMCIRDRNKPAGIAVHPTLNHTSGTLANGWLYRLKCRGEDGVFRPVNRIDKNTSGLVLCAQNAFAAPELAKTAQKCYLALVEGPLPVGSGRIDVPIARRGDSIIGRCVREDGKPSVTEYTVLAASASHALVSCFPVTGRTHQIRVHFSWLGHPLAGDSLYGGHTDIIARHALHLSLIHI
;
A
#
# COMPACT_ATOMS: atom_id res chain seq x y z
N ARG A 1 3.76 -31.00 2.34
CA ARG A 1 4.13 -29.78 1.59
C ARG A 1 4.16 -28.64 2.60
N GLN A 2 5.33 -28.12 2.98
CA GLN A 2 5.43 -26.90 3.79
C GLN A 2 4.88 -25.74 2.94
N MET A 3 3.90 -25.00 3.50
CA MET A 3 3.41 -23.79 2.85
C MET A 3 4.56 -22.78 2.78
N CYS A 4 4.91 -22.37 1.55
CA CYS A 4 6.01 -21.42 1.32
C CYS A 4 5.68 -19.97 1.70
N ILE A 5 4.51 -19.73 2.27
CA ILE A 5 3.90 -18.42 2.46
C ILE A 5 3.40 -18.27 3.90
N ARG A 6 3.59 -17.09 4.47
CA ARG A 6 2.88 -16.61 5.67
C ARG A 6 2.42 -15.19 5.42
N ASP A 7 1.21 -14.87 5.78
CA ASP A 7 0.63 -13.53 5.74
C ASP A 7 0.62 -12.87 7.11
N ARG A 8 0.55 -11.56 7.11
CA ARG A 8 0.37 -10.72 8.30
C ARG A 8 -0.56 -9.57 7.98
N ASN A 9 -1.58 -9.40 8.79
CA ASN A 9 -2.39 -8.19 8.76
C ASN A 9 -1.66 -7.09 9.55
N LYS A 10 -1.00 -6.20 8.84
CA LYS A 10 -0.22 -5.10 9.43
C LYS A 10 -1.18 -3.99 9.88
N PRO A 11 -1.16 -3.57 11.15
CA PRO A 11 -1.86 -2.36 11.56
C PRO A 11 -1.23 -1.12 10.91
N ALA A 12 -1.98 -0.03 10.84
CA ALA A 12 -1.44 1.28 10.51
C ALA A 12 -0.47 1.76 11.61
N GLY A 13 0.44 2.68 11.27
CA GLY A 13 1.42 3.22 12.20
C GLY A 13 2.72 2.44 12.29
N ILE A 14 2.80 1.23 11.73
CA ILE A 14 3.98 0.36 11.77
C ILE A 14 4.59 0.26 10.37
N ALA A 15 5.90 0.47 10.25
CA ALA A 15 6.63 0.25 9.01
C ALA A 15 6.86 -1.26 8.78
N VAL A 16 6.94 -1.70 7.52
CA VAL A 16 7.24 -3.11 7.19
C VAL A 16 8.69 -3.44 7.54
N HIS A 17 9.63 -2.57 7.17
CA HIS A 17 11.07 -2.74 7.40
C HIS A 17 11.66 -1.57 8.20
N PRO A 18 12.77 -1.79 8.90
CA PRO A 18 13.56 -0.69 9.45
C PRO A 18 14.00 0.29 8.34
N THR A 19 14.04 1.57 8.70
CA THR A 19 14.56 2.66 7.88
C THR A 19 15.51 3.49 8.74
N LEU A 20 16.25 4.42 8.13
CA LEU A 20 17.16 5.31 8.87
C LEU A 20 16.48 6.02 10.06
N ASN A 21 15.22 6.40 9.92
CA ASN A 21 14.45 7.11 10.95
C ASN A 21 13.54 6.19 11.80
N HIS A 22 13.51 4.88 11.53
CA HIS A 22 12.69 3.89 12.24
C HIS A 22 13.44 2.57 12.28
N THR A 23 14.41 2.46 13.17
CA THR A 23 15.28 1.28 13.29
C THR A 23 14.62 0.12 14.04
N SER A 24 13.60 0.42 14.84
CA SER A 24 12.87 -0.55 15.68
C SER A 24 11.35 -0.39 15.54
N GLY A 25 10.58 -1.28 16.18
CA GLY A 25 9.11 -1.23 16.14
C GLY A 25 8.49 -1.53 14.78
N THR A 26 9.22 -2.20 13.87
CA THR A 26 8.72 -2.56 12.55
C THR A 26 8.14 -3.98 12.53
N LEU A 27 7.40 -4.32 11.48
CA LEU A 27 6.90 -5.69 11.29
C LEU A 27 8.05 -6.70 11.24
N ALA A 28 9.19 -6.34 10.65
CA ALA A 28 10.40 -7.18 10.61
C ALA A 28 10.93 -7.46 12.02
N ASN A 29 11.00 -6.46 12.90
CA ASN A 29 11.45 -6.65 14.27
C ASN A 29 10.51 -7.60 15.05
N GLY A 30 9.20 -7.41 14.94
CA GLY A 30 8.20 -8.28 15.56
C GLY A 30 8.25 -9.71 15.03
N TRP A 31 8.50 -9.89 13.72
CA TRP A 31 8.68 -11.20 13.11
C TRP A 31 9.89 -11.94 13.68
N LEU A 32 11.06 -11.30 13.69
CA LEU A 32 12.30 -11.87 14.20
C LEU A 32 12.22 -12.18 15.71
N TYR A 33 11.60 -11.29 16.49
CA TYR A 33 11.34 -11.53 17.90
C TYR A 33 10.50 -12.79 18.12
N ARG A 34 9.42 -12.97 17.33
CA ARG A 34 8.56 -14.15 17.40
C ARG A 34 9.33 -15.46 17.08
N LEU A 35 10.20 -15.43 16.07
CA LEU A 35 11.05 -16.58 15.73
C LEU A 35 11.97 -16.91 16.93
N LYS A 36 12.64 -15.90 17.47
CA LYS A 36 13.51 -16.06 18.65
C LYS A 36 12.77 -16.68 19.84
N CYS A 37 11.55 -16.23 20.15
CA CYS A 37 10.74 -16.80 21.24
C CYS A 37 10.35 -18.26 21.01
N ARG A 38 10.41 -18.75 19.78
CA ARG A 38 10.11 -20.16 19.42
C ARG A 38 11.34 -21.03 19.25
N GLY A 39 12.54 -20.47 19.44
CA GLY A 39 13.77 -21.16 19.11
C GLY A 39 13.94 -21.47 17.63
N GLU A 40 13.26 -20.70 16.76
CA GLU A 40 13.30 -20.85 15.31
C GLU A 40 14.27 -19.82 14.71
N ASP A 41 15.14 -20.27 13.82
CA ASP A 41 15.93 -19.39 12.97
C ASP A 41 15.15 -19.02 11.72
N GLY A 42 15.35 -17.79 11.24
CA GLY A 42 14.69 -17.35 10.01
C GLY A 42 14.99 -15.93 9.61
N VAL A 43 14.66 -15.62 8.36
CA VAL A 43 14.83 -14.30 7.76
C VAL A 43 13.44 -13.77 7.40
N PHE A 44 13.20 -12.50 7.69
CA PHE A 44 12.00 -11.82 7.26
C PHE A 44 12.10 -11.48 5.74
N ARG A 45 11.26 -12.12 4.93
CA ARG A 45 11.24 -11.97 3.46
C ARG A 45 9.86 -11.50 2.99
N PRO A 46 9.51 -10.23 3.17
CA PRO A 46 8.24 -9.75 2.67
C PRO A 46 8.25 -9.68 1.14
N VAL A 47 7.19 -10.18 0.55
CA VAL A 47 6.93 -10.18 -0.89
C VAL A 47 6.41 -8.83 -1.36
N ASN A 48 5.66 -8.14 -0.50
CA ASN A 48 5.15 -6.80 -0.74
C ASN A 48 5.46 -5.86 0.43
N ARG A 49 5.42 -4.57 0.14
CA ARG A 49 5.50 -3.52 1.14
C ARG A 49 4.32 -2.59 0.98
N ILE A 50 3.82 -2.12 2.11
CA ILE A 50 2.80 -1.07 2.20
C ILE A 50 3.34 0.06 3.08
N ASP A 51 2.81 1.26 2.90
CA ASP A 51 3.26 2.44 3.65
C ASP A 51 3.04 2.25 5.16
N LYS A 52 3.76 3.02 5.98
CA LYS A 52 3.66 2.96 7.44
C LYS A 52 2.21 3.06 7.91
N ASN A 53 1.47 4.03 7.38
CA ASN A 53 0.08 4.30 7.77
C ASN A 53 -0.98 3.55 6.93
N THR A 54 -0.57 2.78 5.92
CA THR A 54 -1.46 1.83 5.23
C THR A 54 -1.59 0.57 6.08
N SER A 55 -2.80 0.11 6.31
CA SER A 55 -3.09 -1.18 6.96
C SER A 55 -3.28 -2.30 5.94
N GLY A 56 -3.24 -3.55 6.40
CA GLY A 56 -3.60 -4.71 5.59
C GLY A 56 -2.48 -5.73 5.40
N LEU A 57 -2.63 -6.57 4.39
CA LEU A 57 -1.85 -7.78 4.22
C LEU A 57 -0.39 -7.53 3.82
N VAL A 58 0.52 -8.15 4.52
CA VAL A 58 1.92 -8.29 4.12
C VAL A 58 2.22 -9.78 3.97
N LEU A 59 2.50 -10.18 2.75
CA LEU A 59 2.86 -11.53 2.39
C LEU A 59 4.35 -11.75 2.64
N CYS A 60 4.71 -12.82 3.33
CA CYS A 60 6.09 -13.18 3.65
C CYS A 60 6.42 -14.56 3.08
N ALA A 61 7.48 -14.65 2.30
CA ALA A 61 8.00 -15.91 1.82
C ALA A 61 8.81 -16.61 2.92
N GLN A 62 8.66 -17.92 3.03
CA GLN A 62 9.43 -18.71 4.00
C GLN A 62 10.84 -19.05 3.52
N ASN A 63 11.06 -19.03 2.22
CA ASN A 63 12.38 -19.31 1.62
C ASN A 63 12.73 -18.30 0.54
N ALA A 64 14.00 -18.26 0.14
CA ALA A 64 14.52 -17.32 -0.84
C ALA A 64 14.00 -17.56 -2.26
N PHE A 65 13.66 -18.81 -2.61
CA PHE A 65 13.17 -19.16 -3.95
C PHE A 65 11.72 -18.72 -4.16
N ALA A 66 10.86 -18.82 -3.14
CA ALA A 66 9.47 -18.43 -3.23
C ALA A 66 9.28 -16.90 -3.32
N ALA A 67 10.18 -16.11 -2.73
CA ALA A 67 10.01 -14.66 -2.66
C ALA A 67 9.91 -13.97 -4.05
N PRO A 68 10.80 -14.19 -5.01
CA PRO A 68 10.72 -13.55 -6.33
C PRO A 68 9.51 -14.06 -7.16
N GLU A 69 9.15 -15.33 -7.05
CA GLU A 69 8.00 -15.88 -7.78
C GLU A 69 6.68 -15.28 -7.26
N LEU A 70 6.51 -15.25 -5.95
CA LEU A 70 5.35 -14.62 -5.32
C LEU A 70 5.28 -13.10 -5.63
N ALA A 71 6.41 -12.43 -5.74
CA ALA A 71 6.43 -11.00 -6.08
C ALA A 71 5.93 -10.73 -7.51
N LYS A 72 6.11 -11.68 -8.43
CA LYS A 72 5.65 -11.57 -9.83
C LYS A 72 4.15 -11.89 -9.96
N THR A 73 3.67 -12.90 -9.21
CA THR A 73 2.30 -13.43 -9.37
C THR A 73 1.28 -12.77 -8.47
N ALA A 74 1.69 -12.24 -7.31
CA ALA A 74 0.79 -11.69 -6.32
C ALA A 74 0.04 -10.43 -6.81
N GLN A 75 -1.23 -10.58 -7.08
CA GLN A 75 -2.15 -9.49 -7.41
C GLN A 75 -2.73 -8.90 -6.13
N LYS A 76 -2.74 -7.58 -6.03
CA LYS A 76 -3.11 -6.84 -4.81
C LYS A 76 -4.39 -6.06 -5.04
N CYS A 77 -5.34 -6.21 -4.14
CA CYS A 77 -6.55 -5.42 -4.10
C CYS A 77 -6.57 -4.57 -2.82
N TYR A 78 -6.68 -3.27 -3.00
CA TYR A 78 -6.81 -2.32 -1.90
C TYR A 78 -8.22 -1.78 -1.83
N LEU A 79 -8.69 -1.51 -0.62
CA LEU A 79 -9.86 -0.67 -0.37
C LEU A 79 -9.36 0.73 0.00
N ALA A 80 -9.91 1.74 -0.65
CA ALA A 80 -9.64 3.14 -0.39
C ALA A 80 -10.95 3.91 -0.20
N LEU A 81 -11.00 4.83 0.76
CA LEU A 81 -12.04 5.82 0.86
C LEU A 81 -11.48 7.13 0.29
N VAL A 82 -12.07 7.62 -0.79
CA VAL A 82 -11.67 8.86 -1.46
C VAL A 82 -12.70 9.96 -1.24
N GLU A 83 -12.26 11.20 -1.27
CA GLU A 83 -13.10 12.38 -1.08
C GLU A 83 -13.78 12.83 -2.38
N GLY A 84 -14.95 13.38 -2.24
CA GLY A 84 -15.80 13.86 -3.34
C GLY A 84 -16.60 12.75 -4.00
N PRO A 85 -17.60 13.15 -4.81
CA PRO A 85 -18.43 12.22 -5.56
C PRO A 85 -17.63 11.62 -6.71
N LEU A 86 -17.50 10.30 -6.73
CA LEU A 86 -16.92 9.58 -7.86
C LEU A 86 -17.98 8.63 -8.42
N PRO A 87 -18.32 8.73 -9.72
CA PRO A 87 -19.37 7.92 -10.32
C PRO A 87 -19.11 6.41 -10.13
N VAL A 88 -20.16 5.66 -9.84
CA VAL A 88 -20.10 4.19 -9.78
C VAL A 88 -19.66 3.65 -11.14
N GLY A 89 -18.72 2.73 -11.14
CA GLY A 89 -18.13 2.15 -12.34
C GLY A 89 -16.66 1.84 -12.16
N SER A 90 -16.03 1.44 -13.24
CA SER A 90 -14.60 1.12 -13.26
C SER A 90 -13.83 2.17 -14.05
N GLY A 91 -12.57 2.39 -13.66
CA GLY A 91 -11.67 3.31 -14.35
C GLY A 91 -10.23 2.85 -14.28
N ARG A 92 -9.39 3.54 -15.04
CA ARG A 92 -7.94 3.32 -15.12
C ARG A 92 -7.22 4.66 -15.05
N ILE A 93 -6.25 4.77 -14.18
CA ILE A 93 -5.34 5.90 -14.07
C ILE A 93 -3.98 5.44 -14.60
N ASP A 94 -3.53 6.02 -15.69
CA ASP A 94 -2.29 5.66 -16.38
C ASP A 94 -1.46 6.92 -16.57
N VAL A 95 -0.81 7.35 -15.49
CA VAL A 95 0.02 8.56 -15.45
C VAL A 95 1.30 8.30 -14.67
N PRO A 96 2.46 8.82 -15.14
CA PRO A 96 3.74 8.55 -14.53
C PRO A 96 3.92 9.27 -13.19
N ILE A 97 4.65 8.64 -12.28
CA ILE A 97 4.93 9.16 -10.93
C ILE A 97 6.41 9.44 -10.76
N ALA A 98 6.73 10.66 -10.32
CA ALA A 98 8.06 11.13 -9.96
C ALA A 98 8.15 11.50 -8.47
N ARG A 99 9.37 11.79 -7.99
CA ARG A 99 9.60 12.41 -6.69
C ARG A 99 9.28 13.90 -6.79
N ARG A 100 8.59 14.47 -5.79
CA ARG A 100 8.45 15.93 -5.67
C ARG A 100 9.81 16.56 -5.34
N GLY A 101 10.14 17.65 -6.02
CA GLY A 101 11.42 18.33 -5.82
C GLY A 101 11.56 18.97 -4.43
N ASP A 102 10.44 19.39 -3.85
CA ASP A 102 10.31 20.06 -2.55
C ASP A 102 10.14 19.09 -1.36
N SER A 103 10.17 17.79 -1.60
CA SER A 103 9.86 16.80 -0.56
C SER A 103 10.70 15.53 -0.66
N ILE A 104 11.24 15.11 0.48
CA ILE A 104 11.99 13.85 0.58
C ILE A 104 11.07 12.63 0.38
N ILE A 105 9.83 12.72 0.87
CA ILE A 105 8.86 11.61 0.86
C ILE A 105 7.78 11.76 -0.20
N GLY A 106 7.44 12.98 -0.60
CA GLY A 106 6.34 13.29 -1.52
C GLY A 106 6.59 12.76 -2.93
N ARG A 107 5.50 12.44 -3.60
CA ARG A 107 5.47 12.03 -5.02
C ARG A 107 4.45 12.91 -5.75
N CYS A 108 4.59 13.01 -7.06
CA CYS A 108 3.65 13.74 -7.92
C CYS A 108 3.56 13.06 -9.28
N VAL A 109 2.49 13.36 -10.00
CA VAL A 109 2.39 13.04 -11.42
C VAL A 109 3.28 14.03 -12.19
N ARG A 110 4.17 13.50 -13.02
CA ARG A 110 5.09 14.28 -13.85
C ARG A 110 5.56 13.43 -15.04
N GLU A 111 5.67 14.02 -16.23
CA GLU A 111 5.96 13.33 -17.49
C GLU A 111 7.27 12.52 -17.47
N ASP A 112 8.30 13.01 -16.80
CA ASP A 112 9.59 12.31 -16.63
C ASP A 112 9.55 11.25 -15.52
N GLY A 113 8.38 10.98 -14.95
CA GLY A 113 8.17 10.00 -13.92
C GLY A 113 8.25 8.55 -14.41
N LYS A 114 8.20 7.62 -13.47
CA LYS A 114 8.14 6.19 -13.81
C LYS A 114 6.71 5.82 -14.21
N PRO A 115 6.51 5.06 -15.30
CA PRO A 115 5.19 4.55 -15.70
C PRO A 115 4.46 3.93 -14.53
N SER A 116 3.22 4.31 -14.33
CA SER A 116 2.41 3.90 -13.17
C SER A 116 0.96 3.75 -13.58
N VAL A 117 0.39 2.58 -13.27
CA VAL A 117 -0.98 2.23 -13.66
C VAL A 117 -1.74 1.70 -12.46
N THR A 118 -2.92 2.27 -12.21
CA THR A 118 -3.89 1.81 -11.21
C THR A 118 -5.25 1.62 -11.87
N GLU A 119 -5.77 0.42 -11.83
CA GLU A 119 -7.17 0.13 -12.16
C GLU A 119 -8.02 0.24 -10.90
N TYR A 120 -9.26 0.67 -11.03
CA TYR A 120 -10.15 0.80 -9.89
C TYR A 120 -11.61 0.55 -10.25
N THR A 121 -12.39 0.20 -9.23
CA THR A 121 -13.85 0.10 -9.32
C THR A 121 -14.46 0.80 -8.12
N VAL A 122 -15.39 1.72 -8.37
CA VAL A 122 -16.18 2.40 -7.33
C VAL A 122 -17.26 1.44 -6.85
N LEU A 123 -17.17 1.04 -5.59
CA LEU A 123 -18.08 0.08 -4.97
C LEU A 123 -19.34 0.75 -4.40
N ALA A 124 -19.17 1.96 -3.86
CA ALA A 124 -20.24 2.78 -3.33
C ALA A 124 -19.83 4.25 -3.36
N ALA A 125 -20.77 5.14 -3.54
CA ALA A 125 -20.54 6.58 -3.56
C ALA A 125 -21.62 7.32 -2.79
N SER A 126 -21.24 8.43 -2.17
CA SER A 126 -22.10 9.43 -1.55
C SER A 126 -21.80 10.81 -2.14
N ALA A 127 -22.49 11.84 -1.66
CA ALA A 127 -22.19 13.22 -2.08
C ALA A 127 -20.78 13.69 -1.69
N SER A 128 -20.18 13.11 -0.64
CA SER A 128 -18.91 13.57 -0.08
C SER A 128 -17.75 12.58 -0.22
N HIS A 129 -18.02 11.29 -0.37
CA HIS A 129 -16.98 10.25 -0.40
C HIS A 129 -17.38 9.08 -1.32
N ALA A 130 -16.37 8.35 -1.80
CA ALA A 130 -16.57 7.09 -2.50
C ALA A 130 -15.66 5.99 -1.93
N LEU A 131 -16.21 4.78 -1.78
CA LEU A 131 -15.47 3.57 -1.47
C LEU A 131 -15.00 2.93 -2.77
N VAL A 132 -13.70 2.72 -2.90
CA VAL A 132 -13.07 2.27 -4.12
C VAL A 132 -12.23 1.02 -3.88
N SER A 133 -12.38 0.03 -4.74
CA SER A 133 -11.47 -1.10 -4.87
C SER A 133 -10.38 -0.74 -5.88
N CYS A 134 -9.11 -0.85 -5.51
CA CYS A 134 -7.96 -0.44 -6.33
C CYS A 134 -7.04 -1.62 -6.62
N PHE A 135 -6.66 -1.78 -7.88
CA PHE A 135 -5.77 -2.82 -8.39
C PHE A 135 -4.54 -2.16 -9.04
N PRO A 136 -3.45 -1.94 -8.27
CA PRO A 136 -2.24 -1.35 -8.84
C PRO A 136 -1.52 -2.37 -9.73
N VAL A 137 -1.49 -2.11 -11.03
CA VAL A 137 -0.75 -2.91 -12.04
C VAL A 137 0.76 -2.73 -11.86
N THR A 138 1.18 -1.55 -11.43
CA THR A 138 2.56 -1.22 -11.06
C THR A 138 2.65 -0.94 -9.55
N GLY A 139 3.86 -0.94 -8.97
CA GLY A 139 4.07 -0.77 -7.52
C GLY A 139 4.97 0.42 -7.19
N ARG A 140 4.56 1.65 -7.50
CA ARG A 140 5.33 2.86 -7.13
C ARG A 140 4.98 3.33 -5.73
N THR A 141 5.93 4.00 -5.09
CA THR A 141 5.72 4.59 -3.76
C THR A 141 4.53 5.55 -3.79
N HIS A 142 3.61 5.40 -2.85
CA HIS A 142 2.38 6.20 -2.70
C HIS A 142 1.45 6.17 -3.93
N GLN A 143 1.57 5.19 -4.83
CA GLN A 143 0.93 5.20 -6.14
C GLN A 143 -0.58 5.50 -6.09
N ILE A 144 -1.36 4.74 -5.34
CA ILE A 144 -2.82 4.92 -5.23
C ILE A 144 -3.13 6.32 -4.68
N ARG A 145 -2.41 6.77 -3.66
CA ARG A 145 -2.58 8.07 -3.01
C ARG A 145 -2.34 9.23 -3.98
N VAL A 146 -1.25 9.16 -4.78
CA VAL A 146 -0.89 10.17 -5.78
C VAL A 146 -1.89 10.16 -6.93
N HIS A 147 -2.28 8.99 -7.42
CA HIS A 147 -3.20 8.86 -8.53
C HIS A 147 -4.57 9.45 -8.21
N PHE A 148 -5.14 9.13 -7.06
CA PHE A 148 -6.43 9.67 -6.67
C PHE A 148 -6.37 11.17 -6.32
N SER A 149 -5.29 11.64 -5.73
CA SER A 149 -5.06 13.08 -5.55
C SER A 149 -4.97 13.83 -6.89
N TRP A 150 -4.26 13.28 -7.87
CA TRP A 150 -4.17 13.83 -9.23
C TRP A 150 -5.54 13.86 -9.94
N LEU A 151 -6.36 12.84 -9.72
CA LEU A 151 -7.73 12.76 -10.24
C LEU A 151 -8.68 13.78 -9.59
N GLY A 152 -8.25 14.50 -8.55
CA GLY A 152 -9.08 15.43 -7.78
C GLY A 152 -9.89 14.79 -6.65
N HIS A 153 -9.63 13.51 -6.35
CA HIS A 153 -10.30 12.73 -5.30
C HIS A 153 -9.28 12.16 -4.32
N PRO A 154 -8.61 12.98 -3.49
CA PRO A 154 -7.62 12.49 -2.54
C PRO A 154 -8.23 11.47 -1.57
N LEU A 155 -7.41 10.60 -1.02
CA LEU A 155 -7.87 9.67 0.00
C LEU A 155 -8.21 10.46 1.28
N ALA A 156 -9.33 10.14 1.90
CA ALA A 156 -9.70 10.69 3.20
C ALA A 156 -8.57 10.44 4.21
N GLY A 157 -8.23 11.46 5.00
CA GLY A 157 -7.12 11.41 5.96
C GLY A 157 -5.72 11.53 5.38
N ASP A 158 -5.56 11.74 4.07
CA ASP A 158 -4.25 11.85 3.43
C ASP A 158 -3.76 13.30 3.33
N SER A 159 -3.38 13.90 4.44
CA SER A 159 -2.90 15.29 4.50
C SER A 159 -1.69 15.57 3.61
N LEU A 160 -0.88 14.55 3.27
CA LEU A 160 0.27 14.71 2.36
C LEU A 160 -0.16 15.00 0.92
N TYR A 161 -1.34 14.53 0.53
CA TYR A 161 -1.87 14.60 -0.83
C TYR A 161 -3.23 15.31 -0.93
N GLY A 162 -3.58 16.12 0.07
CA GLY A 162 -4.73 17.02 0.04
C GLY A 162 -6.02 16.47 0.65
N GLY A 163 -5.99 15.28 1.25
CA GLY A 163 -7.14 14.73 1.97
C GLY A 163 -7.33 15.35 3.36
N HIS A 164 -8.58 15.51 3.77
CA HIS A 164 -8.97 16.06 5.08
C HIS A 164 -8.91 14.98 6.16
N THR A 165 -8.61 15.39 7.39
CA THR A 165 -8.38 14.48 8.53
C THR A 165 -9.52 14.47 9.56
N ASP A 166 -10.66 15.01 9.20
CA ASP A 166 -11.85 15.14 10.06
C ASP A 166 -12.51 13.80 10.42
N ILE A 167 -12.53 12.84 9.48
CA ILE A 167 -13.12 11.51 9.71
C ILE A 167 -12.11 10.43 10.04
N ILE A 168 -10.86 10.58 9.60
CA ILE A 168 -9.78 9.62 9.86
C ILE A 168 -8.41 10.33 9.85
N ALA A 169 -7.59 10.10 10.87
CA ALA A 169 -6.30 10.77 11.06
C ALA A 169 -5.15 10.21 10.18
N ARG A 170 -5.43 9.31 9.26
CA ARG A 170 -4.46 8.68 8.34
C ARG A 170 -5.11 8.45 6.99
N HIS A 171 -4.33 8.32 5.93
CA HIS A 171 -4.91 7.95 4.64
C HIS A 171 -5.73 6.65 4.75
N ALA A 172 -6.98 6.72 4.31
CA ALA A 172 -7.95 5.63 4.35
C ALA A 172 -7.63 4.60 3.25
N LEU A 173 -6.57 3.82 3.45
CA LEU A 173 -6.09 2.79 2.53
C LEU A 173 -5.81 1.50 3.28
N HIS A 174 -6.32 0.39 2.74
CA HIS A 174 -6.17 -0.94 3.30
C HIS A 174 -5.89 -1.98 2.21
N LEU A 175 -4.82 -2.75 2.31
CA LEU A 175 -4.58 -3.89 1.43
C LEU A 175 -5.44 -5.07 1.91
N SER A 176 -6.57 -5.26 1.26
CA SER A 176 -7.63 -6.18 1.69
C SER A 176 -7.40 -7.62 1.21
N LEU A 177 -6.93 -7.79 -0.03
CA LEU A 177 -6.77 -9.10 -0.66
C LEU A 177 -5.45 -9.18 -1.42
N ILE A 178 -4.81 -10.36 -1.36
CA ILE A 178 -3.72 -10.75 -2.24
C ILE A 178 -4.11 -12.08 -2.88
N HIS A 179 -4.22 -12.10 -4.21
CA HIS A 179 -4.42 -13.31 -4.99
C HIS A 179 -3.05 -13.79 -5.50
N ILE A 180 -2.80 -15.12 -5.44
CA ILE A 180 -1.50 -15.74 -5.77
C ILE A 180 -1.69 -16.79 -6.83
#